data_b167e9ef9e0bd1438410663be253807d
#
_entry.id   b167e9ef9e0bd1438410663be253807d
#
_cell.length_a   1.000
_cell.length_b   1.000
_cell.length_c   1.000
_cell.angle_alpha   90.00
_cell.angle_beta   90.00
_cell.angle_gamma   90.00
#
_symmetry.space_group_name_H-M   'P 1'
#
loop_
_entity.id
_entity.type
_entity.pdbx_description
1 polymer ?
#
loop_
_entity_poly.entity_id
_entity_poly.type
_entity_poly.pdbx_seq_one_letter_code
_entity_poly.pdbx_strand_id
1 'polypeptide(L)'
;MKFLTWLESLNQNLVTVVSIITSLTVLAGIQYKLVKKELDAVFVQLAKNFIIRTLSKIEEGHKLSEIELQGLKDVYGQYIKRGGNTYVKERYEKDKALGLL
;
A
#
# COMPACT_ATOMS: atom_id res chain seq x y z
N MET A 1 2.43 -56.12 -10.31
CA MET A 1 2.02 -55.26 -11.44
C MET A 1 1.02 -54.19 -11.04
N LYS A 2 0.03 -54.50 -10.23
CA LYS A 2 -0.89 -53.49 -9.70
C LYS A 2 -0.19 -52.38 -8.90
N PHE A 3 0.87 -52.74 -8.19
CA PHE A 3 1.66 -51.80 -7.41
C PHE A 3 2.36 -50.72 -8.30
N LEU A 4 2.95 -51.13 -9.39
CA LEU A 4 3.61 -50.21 -10.33
C LEU A 4 2.61 -49.28 -11.02
N THR A 5 1.44 -49.80 -11.41
CA THR A 5 0.35 -49.01 -11.98
C THR A 5 -0.16 -47.96 -10.97
N TRP A 6 -0.30 -48.38 -9.71
CA TRP A 6 -0.69 -47.47 -8.64
C TRP A 6 0.33 -46.37 -8.39
N LEU A 7 1.64 -46.67 -8.41
CA LEU A 7 2.71 -45.69 -8.29
C LEU A 7 2.71 -44.72 -9.44
N GLU A 8 2.51 -45.17 -10.68
CA GLU A 8 2.42 -44.31 -11.84
C GLU A 8 1.22 -43.37 -11.75
N SER A 9 0.06 -43.89 -11.36
CA SER A 9 -1.15 -43.09 -11.12
C SER A 9 -0.93 -42.04 -10.04
N LEU A 10 -0.28 -42.42 -8.94
CA LEU A 10 0.04 -41.51 -7.84
C LEU A 10 0.96 -40.38 -8.31
N ASN A 11 2.01 -40.71 -9.09
CA ASN A 11 2.91 -39.69 -9.65
C ASN A 11 2.21 -38.73 -10.59
N GLN A 12 1.34 -39.21 -11.47
CA GLN A 12 0.56 -38.35 -12.37
C GLN A 12 -0.38 -37.43 -11.59
N ASN A 13 -1.05 -37.95 -10.57
CA ASN A 13 -1.91 -37.15 -9.71
C ASN A 13 -1.12 -36.11 -8.92
N LEU A 14 0.08 -36.47 -8.44
CA LEU A 14 0.96 -35.56 -7.72
C LEU A 14 1.42 -34.40 -8.61
N VAL A 15 1.85 -34.69 -9.85
CA VAL A 15 2.26 -33.68 -10.83
C VAL A 15 1.11 -32.73 -11.15
N THR A 16 -0.10 -33.26 -11.34
CA THR A 16 -1.30 -32.46 -11.61
C THR A 16 -1.61 -31.53 -10.42
N VAL A 17 -1.59 -32.05 -9.20
CA VAL A 17 -1.82 -31.27 -7.99
C VAL A 17 -0.79 -30.16 -7.84
N VAL A 18 0.49 -30.45 -8.03
CA VAL A 18 1.57 -29.45 -7.95
C VAL A 18 1.39 -28.39 -9.01
N SER A 19 1.01 -28.76 -10.24
CA SER A 19 0.76 -27.80 -11.32
C SER A 19 -0.40 -26.87 -11.00
N ILE A 20 -1.48 -27.38 -10.44
CA ILE A 20 -2.64 -26.57 -10.02
C ILE A 20 -2.23 -25.59 -8.92
N ILE A 21 -1.53 -26.05 -7.89
CA ILE A 21 -1.07 -25.21 -6.78
C ILE A 21 -0.15 -24.12 -7.30
N THR A 22 0.80 -24.46 -8.17
CA THR A 22 1.73 -23.48 -8.75
C THR A 22 0.99 -22.42 -9.57
N SER A 23 0.02 -22.84 -10.40
CA SER A 23 -0.79 -21.91 -11.20
C SER A 23 -1.61 -20.97 -10.33
N LEU A 24 -2.24 -21.48 -9.27
CA LEU A 24 -3.01 -20.69 -8.32
C LEU A 24 -2.12 -19.68 -7.58
N THR A 25 -0.92 -20.09 -7.19
CA THR A 25 0.04 -19.23 -6.49
C THR A 25 0.49 -18.08 -7.40
N VAL A 26 0.79 -18.37 -8.68
CA VAL A 26 1.16 -17.34 -9.65
C VAL A 26 0.02 -16.35 -9.89
N LEU A 27 -1.20 -16.85 -10.09
CA LEU A 27 -2.38 -16.00 -10.29
C LEU A 27 -2.64 -15.12 -9.06
N ALA A 28 -2.56 -15.69 -7.86
CA ALA A 28 -2.73 -14.94 -6.61
C ALA A 28 -1.66 -13.85 -6.47
N GLY A 29 -0.41 -14.15 -6.85
CA GLY A 29 0.67 -13.17 -6.84
C GLY A 29 0.44 -12.01 -7.81
N ILE A 30 -0.05 -12.29 -9.02
CA ILE A 30 -0.40 -11.27 -10.01
C ILE A 30 -1.56 -10.41 -9.51
N GLN A 31 -2.62 -11.02 -9.01
CA GLN A 31 -3.78 -10.31 -8.45
C GLN A 31 -3.36 -9.45 -7.25
N TYR A 32 -2.51 -9.96 -6.37
CA TYR A 32 -1.99 -9.21 -5.23
C TYR A 32 -1.26 -7.94 -5.68
N LYS A 33 -0.39 -8.04 -6.68
CA LYS A 33 0.33 -6.88 -7.21
C LYS A 33 -0.59 -5.84 -7.81
N LEU A 34 -1.61 -6.26 -8.57
CA LEU A 34 -2.59 -5.36 -9.17
C LEU A 34 -3.45 -4.68 -8.11
N VAL A 35 -3.96 -5.44 -7.14
CA VAL A 35 -4.77 -4.89 -6.04
C VAL A 35 -3.94 -3.94 -5.18
N LYS A 36 -2.70 -4.29 -4.88
CA LYS A 36 -1.80 -3.42 -4.12
C LYS A 36 -1.58 -2.10 -4.83
N LYS A 37 -1.35 -2.11 -6.15
CA LYS A 37 -1.16 -0.90 -6.95
C LYS A 37 -2.40 -0.01 -6.90
N GLU A 38 -3.60 -0.58 -7.03
CA GLU A 38 -4.85 0.16 -6.94
C GLU A 38 -5.07 0.72 -5.52
N LEU A 39 -4.80 -0.07 -4.48
CA LEU A 39 -4.90 0.36 -3.10
C LEU A 39 -3.93 1.50 -2.78
N ASP A 40 -2.70 1.41 -3.28
CA ASP A 40 -1.71 2.48 -3.11
C ASP A 40 -2.17 3.77 -3.80
N ALA A 41 -2.74 3.68 -5.00
CA ALA A 41 -3.28 4.84 -5.71
C ALA A 41 -4.43 5.51 -4.95
N VAL A 42 -5.36 4.71 -4.42
CA VAL A 42 -6.47 5.21 -3.59
C VAL A 42 -5.95 5.83 -2.30
N PHE A 43 -5.01 5.18 -1.63
CA PHE A 43 -4.38 5.70 -0.43
C PHE A 43 -3.71 7.04 -0.68
N VAL A 44 -2.91 7.15 -1.75
CA VAL A 44 -2.22 8.40 -2.11
C VAL A 44 -3.22 9.53 -2.33
N GLN A 45 -4.33 9.28 -3.00
CA GLN A 45 -5.36 10.29 -3.24
C GLN A 45 -6.04 10.74 -1.95
N LEU A 46 -6.42 9.80 -1.08
CA LEU A 46 -7.03 10.12 0.20
C LEU A 46 -6.06 10.83 1.14
N ALA A 47 -4.80 10.38 1.18
CA ALA A 47 -3.76 11.00 1.98
C ALA A 47 -3.47 12.42 1.52
N LYS A 48 -3.39 12.65 0.20
CA LYS A 48 -3.23 13.98 -0.38
C LYS A 48 -4.32 14.93 0.09
N ASN A 49 -5.57 14.52 0.00
CA ASN A 49 -6.72 15.35 0.43
C ASN A 49 -6.66 15.64 1.93
N PHE A 50 -6.34 14.64 2.73
CA PHE A 50 -6.20 14.79 4.17
C PHE A 50 -5.07 15.78 4.54
N ILE A 51 -3.90 15.61 3.93
CA ILE A 51 -2.73 16.47 4.20
C ILE A 51 -3.03 17.91 3.80
N ILE A 52 -3.56 18.14 2.60
CA ILE A 52 -3.89 19.49 2.11
C ILE A 52 -4.91 20.15 3.03
N ARG A 53 -5.97 19.44 3.42
CA ARG A 53 -6.99 19.96 4.33
C ARG A 53 -6.40 20.32 5.67
N THR A 54 -5.55 19.48 6.22
CA THR A 54 -4.92 19.69 7.53
C THR A 54 -3.93 20.85 7.49
N LEU A 55 -3.10 20.93 6.44
CA LEU A 55 -2.19 22.06 6.25
C LEU A 55 -2.94 23.38 6.09
N SER A 56 -4.06 23.39 5.39
CA SER A 56 -4.91 24.57 5.23
C SER A 56 -5.43 25.06 6.59
N LYS A 57 -5.85 24.16 7.46
CA LYS A 57 -6.27 24.51 8.82
C LYS A 57 -5.13 25.13 9.63
N ILE A 58 -3.94 24.56 9.56
CA ILE A 58 -2.74 25.06 10.25
C ILE A 58 -2.38 26.46 9.72
N GLU A 59 -2.39 26.65 8.42
CA GLU A 59 -2.09 27.93 7.76
C GLU A 59 -3.11 29.00 8.12
N GLU A 60 -4.35 28.63 8.40
CA GLU A 60 -5.41 29.54 8.88
C GLU A 60 -5.31 29.85 10.38
N GLY A 61 -4.33 29.31 11.07
CA GLY A 61 -4.09 29.56 12.48
C GLY A 61 -4.73 28.59 13.46
N HIS A 62 -5.32 27.50 12.98
CA HIS A 62 -5.85 26.45 13.86
C HIS A 62 -4.73 25.65 14.49
N LYS A 63 -4.75 25.52 15.80
CA LYS A 63 -3.80 24.63 16.51
C LYS A 63 -4.30 23.20 16.48
N LEU A 64 -3.43 22.30 15.99
CA LEU A 64 -3.68 20.86 16.08
C LEU A 64 -3.28 20.35 17.47
N SER A 65 -4.03 19.36 17.96
CA SER A 65 -3.60 18.59 19.13
C SER A 65 -2.37 17.75 18.80
N GLU A 66 -1.65 17.26 19.82
CA GLU A 66 -0.49 16.40 19.61
C GLU A 66 -0.86 15.14 18.82
N ILE A 67 -2.03 14.56 19.09
CA ILE A 67 -2.52 13.38 18.38
C ILE A 67 -2.78 13.69 16.90
N GLU A 68 -3.43 14.82 16.62
CA GLU A 68 -3.69 15.24 15.23
C GLU A 68 -2.40 15.54 14.48
N LEU A 69 -1.43 16.18 15.13
CA LEU A 69 -0.13 16.49 14.55
C LEU A 69 0.65 15.20 14.26
N GLN A 70 0.64 14.24 15.19
CA GLN A 70 1.30 12.95 14.97
C GLN A 70 0.63 12.18 13.83
N GLY A 71 -0.71 12.21 13.76
CA GLY A 71 -1.46 11.62 12.66
C GLY A 71 -1.09 12.23 11.32
N LEU A 72 -0.95 13.54 11.24
CA LEU A 72 -0.50 14.23 10.02
C LEU A 72 0.91 13.77 9.61
N LYS A 73 1.83 13.70 10.54
CA LYS A 73 3.20 13.24 10.27
C LYS A 73 3.23 11.79 9.78
N ASP A 74 2.44 10.93 10.38
CA ASP A 74 2.36 9.52 10.00
C ASP A 74 1.77 9.36 8.59
N VAL A 75 0.69 10.04 8.28
CA VAL A 75 0.06 10.01 6.95
C VAL A 75 0.99 10.59 5.90
N TYR A 76 1.67 11.71 6.20
CA TYR A 76 2.64 12.30 5.30
C TYR A 76 3.80 11.35 5.00
N GLY A 77 4.35 10.69 6.01
CA GLY A 77 5.42 9.69 5.83
C GLY A 77 5.00 8.56 4.90
N GLN A 78 3.80 8.03 5.07
CA GLN A 78 3.25 7.00 4.19
C GLN A 78 2.97 7.51 2.78
N TYR A 79 2.51 8.75 2.66
CA TYR A 79 2.26 9.41 1.38
C TYR A 79 3.54 9.52 0.55
N ILE A 80 4.63 9.99 1.16
CA ILE A 80 5.93 10.12 0.49
C ILE A 80 6.49 8.75 0.12
N LYS A 81 6.39 7.78 1.02
CA LYS A 81 6.86 6.40 0.79
C LYS A 81 6.18 5.75 -0.42
N ARG A 82 4.91 6.09 -0.68
CA ARG A 82 4.14 5.56 -1.80
C ARG A 82 4.21 6.42 -3.07
N GLY A 83 5.16 7.34 -3.17
CA GLY A 83 5.37 8.15 -4.35
C GLY A 83 4.44 9.36 -4.48
N GLY A 84 4.14 10.00 -3.36
CA GLY A 84 3.27 11.17 -3.33
C GLY A 84 3.80 12.38 -4.10
N ASN A 85 2.92 13.34 -4.37
CA ASN A 85 3.14 14.50 -5.21
C ASN A 85 4.15 15.48 -4.59
N THR A 86 5.01 16.04 -5.43
CA THR A 86 6.01 17.05 -5.05
C THR A 86 5.39 18.32 -4.47
N TYR A 87 4.23 18.76 -4.99
CA TYR A 87 3.52 19.94 -4.49
C TYR A 87 3.17 19.81 -3.01
N VAL A 88 2.62 18.66 -2.59
CA VAL A 88 2.27 18.41 -1.19
C VAL A 88 3.52 18.38 -0.32
N LYS A 89 4.59 17.77 -0.81
CA LYS A 89 5.88 17.73 -0.14
C LYS A 89 6.43 19.13 0.11
N GLU A 90 6.45 19.96 -0.90
CA GLU A 90 6.95 21.33 -0.79
C GLU A 90 6.13 22.15 0.20
N ARG A 91 4.81 22.03 0.16
CA ARG A 91 3.91 22.73 1.06
C ARG A 91 4.09 22.28 2.52
N TYR A 92 4.21 20.98 2.74
CA TYR A 92 4.46 20.42 4.08
C TYR A 92 5.81 20.90 4.63
N GLU A 93 6.87 20.82 3.84
CA GLU A 93 8.21 21.25 4.24
C GLU A 93 8.26 22.75 4.52
N LYS A 94 7.55 23.57 3.75
CA LYS A 94 7.43 24.99 3.97
C LYS A 94 6.75 25.29 5.31
N ASP A 95 5.63 24.65 5.60
CA ASP A 95 4.90 24.84 6.84
C ASP A 95 5.72 24.37 8.05
N LYS A 96 6.48 23.29 7.88
CA LYS A 96 7.42 22.80 8.89
C LYS A 96 8.53 23.82 9.15
N ALA A 97 9.10 24.40 8.11
CA ALA A 97 10.15 25.43 8.22
C ALA A 97 9.64 26.70 8.91
N LEU A 98 8.36 27.02 8.75
CA LEU A 98 7.72 28.15 9.41
C LEU A 98 7.36 27.88 10.88
N GLY A 99 7.62 26.69 11.37
CA GLY A 99 7.33 26.30 12.74
C GLY A 99 5.84 26.01 13.00
N LEU A 100 5.05 25.81 11.94
CA LEU A 100 3.62 25.50 12.06
C LEU A 100 3.33 24.05 12.42
N LEU A 101 4.31 23.16 12.22
CA LEU A 101 4.18 21.74 12.51
C LEU A 101 4.96 21.32 13.75
#